data_7a40733bf073893a7523e9388e213483
#
_entry.id   7a40733bf073893a7523e9388e213483
#
_cell.length_a   1.000
_cell.length_b   1.000
_cell.length_c   1.000
_cell.angle_alpha   90.00
_cell.angle_beta   90.00
_cell.angle_gamma   90.00
#
_symmetry.space_group_name_H-M   'P 1'
#
loop_
_entity.id
_entity.type
_entity.pdbx_description
1 polymer ?
#
loop_
_entity_poly.entity_id
_entity_poly.type
_entity_poly.pdbx_seq_one_letter_code
_entity_poly.pdbx_strand_id
1 'polypeptide(L)'
;KDMPGYMPTKKADGSPWYSKKAWAEFPLSSKSHWDIPLHINGKTVHILASHPTPPVFDGPENRNGIRNHDEIRFWVDYLTPQNAGYIYDDNGNKGGLAADAHFVLLGDQNASADGEGDALNSAISALYNHPRINNTMRSIIRSECAKSERPIMLLFSFSACFNP
;
A
#
# COMPACT_ATOMS: atom_id res chain seq x y z
N LYS A 1 -13.55 7.41 1.52
CA LYS A 1 -14.40 8.00 2.62
C LYS A 1 -14.73 6.96 3.69
N ASP A 2 -14.73 5.70 3.32
CA ASP A 2 -15.12 4.61 4.21
C ASP A 2 -13.94 4.04 5.03
N MET A 3 -12.70 4.42 4.70
CA MET A 3 -11.49 4.04 5.42
C MET A 3 -11.45 4.74 6.78
N PRO A 4 -11.47 4.01 7.91
CA PRO A 4 -11.38 4.62 9.23
C PRO A 4 -10.06 5.39 9.40
N GLY A 5 -10.12 6.59 9.96
CA GLY A 5 -8.93 7.40 10.24
C GLY A 5 -8.13 7.79 8.99
N TYR A 6 -8.77 7.90 7.81
CA TYR A 6 -8.12 8.48 6.63
C TYR A 6 -7.58 9.90 6.92
N MET A 7 -6.54 10.30 6.21
CA MET A 7 -5.94 11.62 6.38
C MET A 7 -6.60 12.64 5.43
N PRO A 8 -7.35 13.62 5.95
CA PRO A 8 -8.02 14.59 5.10
C PRO A 8 -7.03 15.65 4.60
N THR A 9 -6.98 15.85 3.27
CA THR A 9 -6.26 16.98 2.68
C THR A 9 -6.98 18.29 2.95
N LYS A 10 -6.26 19.29 3.46
CA LYS A 10 -6.81 20.60 3.83
C LYS A 10 -6.04 21.74 3.14
N LYS A 11 -6.73 22.83 2.88
CA LYS A 11 -6.13 24.10 2.47
C LYS A 11 -5.45 24.80 3.65
N ALA A 12 -4.69 25.85 3.37
CA ALA A 12 -4.00 26.63 4.39
C ALA A 12 -4.96 27.25 5.45
N ASP A 13 -6.19 27.53 5.06
CA ASP A 13 -7.25 28.05 5.96
C ASP A 13 -7.95 26.95 6.77
N GLY A 14 -7.51 25.70 6.64
CA GLY A 14 -8.10 24.55 7.32
C GLY A 14 -9.35 23.96 6.65
N SER A 15 -9.87 24.59 5.59
CA SER A 15 -11.02 24.08 4.85
C SER A 15 -10.64 22.83 4.01
N PRO A 16 -11.61 21.95 3.67
CA PRO A 16 -11.33 20.78 2.84
C PRO A 16 -10.77 21.19 1.47
N TRP A 17 -9.75 20.46 1.02
CA TRP A 17 -9.18 20.62 -0.33
C TRP A 17 -10.17 20.25 -1.42
N TYR A 18 -10.85 19.12 -1.24
CA TYR A 18 -11.84 18.62 -2.19
C TYR A 18 -13.26 19.07 -1.82
N SER A 19 -14.07 19.36 -2.82
CA SER A 19 -15.49 19.60 -2.61
C SER A 19 -16.19 18.33 -2.09
N LYS A 20 -17.35 18.49 -1.42
CA LYS A 20 -18.16 17.33 -0.96
C LYS A 20 -18.51 16.38 -2.11
N LYS A 21 -18.82 16.93 -3.31
CA LYS A 21 -19.14 16.12 -4.49
C LYS A 21 -17.91 15.34 -4.96
N ALA A 22 -16.76 16.00 -5.14
CA ALA A 22 -15.54 15.33 -5.54
C ALA A 22 -15.15 14.23 -4.54
N TRP A 23 -15.25 14.52 -3.25
CA TRP A 23 -14.93 13.56 -2.19
C TRP A 23 -15.83 12.31 -2.19
N ALA A 24 -17.10 12.48 -2.53
CA ALA A 24 -18.05 11.37 -2.61
C ALA A 24 -17.71 10.35 -3.70
N GLU A 25 -17.09 10.82 -4.79
CA GLU A 25 -16.74 10.03 -5.97
C GLU A 25 -15.24 9.64 -6.01
N PHE A 26 -14.42 10.24 -5.14
CA PHE A 26 -12.96 10.10 -5.18
C PHE A 26 -12.52 8.72 -4.68
N PRO A 27 -11.90 7.88 -5.53
CA PRO A 27 -11.41 6.59 -5.11
C PRO A 27 -10.17 6.76 -4.23
N LEU A 28 -9.95 5.84 -3.29
CA LEU A 28 -8.73 5.79 -2.50
C LEU A 28 -7.53 5.62 -3.43
N SER A 29 -7.52 4.56 -4.21
CA SER A 29 -6.44 4.27 -5.13
C SER A 29 -6.39 5.25 -6.30
N SER A 30 -5.22 5.82 -6.56
CA SER A 30 -4.97 6.64 -7.76
C SER A 30 -4.91 5.81 -9.04
N LYS A 31 -4.60 4.53 -8.89
CA LYS A 31 -4.52 3.55 -9.97
C LYS A 31 -5.41 2.35 -9.63
N SER A 32 -4.86 1.34 -8.93
CA SER A 32 -5.61 0.16 -8.51
C SER A 32 -4.90 -0.51 -7.34
N HIS A 33 -5.67 -1.25 -6.52
CA HIS A 33 -5.17 -2.28 -5.63
C HIS A 33 -5.73 -3.60 -6.15
N TRP A 34 -4.87 -4.51 -6.55
CA TRP A 34 -5.28 -5.79 -7.13
C TRP A 34 -4.98 -6.93 -6.17
N ASP A 35 -5.94 -7.82 -6.00
CA ASP A 35 -5.75 -9.13 -5.43
C ASP A 35 -6.06 -10.16 -6.50
N ILE A 36 -5.04 -10.87 -6.98
CA ILE A 36 -5.13 -11.84 -8.06
C ILE A 36 -4.82 -13.23 -7.49
N PRO A 37 -5.82 -14.09 -7.27
CA PRO A 37 -5.58 -15.45 -6.81
C PRO A 37 -5.00 -16.31 -7.94
N LEU A 38 -3.84 -16.89 -7.70
CA LEU A 38 -3.19 -17.86 -8.58
C LEU A 38 -3.25 -19.26 -7.98
N HIS A 39 -3.67 -20.24 -8.78
CA HIS A 39 -3.68 -21.63 -8.37
C HIS A 39 -2.42 -22.35 -8.87
N ILE A 40 -1.54 -22.72 -7.96
CA ILE A 40 -0.25 -23.33 -8.26
C ILE A 40 -0.12 -24.63 -7.46
N ASN A 41 -0.02 -25.77 -8.15
CA ASN A 41 0.16 -27.08 -7.52
C ASN A 41 -0.85 -27.35 -6.39
N GLY A 42 -2.13 -27.05 -6.61
CA GLY A 42 -3.20 -27.27 -5.64
C GLY A 42 -3.25 -26.27 -4.47
N LYS A 43 -2.41 -25.24 -4.49
CA LYS A 43 -2.43 -24.14 -3.50
C LYS A 43 -2.82 -22.85 -4.17
N THR A 44 -3.49 -21.97 -3.41
CA THR A 44 -3.77 -20.60 -3.86
C THR A 44 -2.74 -19.66 -3.27
N VAL A 45 -2.14 -18.84 -4.14
CA VAL A 45 -1.25 -17.74 -3.76
C VAL A 45 -1.83 -16.44 -4.33
N HIS A 46 -2.03 -15.45 -3.50
CA HIS A 46 -2.55 -14.15 -3.90
C HIS A 46 -1.42 -13.21 -4.33
N ILE A 47 -1.54 -12.64 -5.52
CA ILE A 47 -0.67 -11.53 -5.96
C ILE A 47 -1.38 -10.24 -5.60
N LEU A 48 -0.87 -9.56 -4.57
CA LEU A 48 -1.33 -8.25 -4.15
C LEU A 48 -0.47 -7.21 -4.86
N ALA A 49 -1.08 -6.37 -5.70
CA ALA A 49 -0.32 -5.41 -6.48
C ALA A 49 -0.91 -3.99 -6.41
N SER A 50 -0.05 -3.00 -6.23
CA SER A 50 -0.42 -1.60 -6.27
C SER A 50 0.74 -0.71 -6.71
N HIS A 51 0.39 0.52 -7.09
CA HIS A 51 1.36 1.58 -7.36
C HIS A 51 0.80 2.89 -6.77
N PRO A 52 0.96 3.11 -5.47
CA PRO A 52 0.49 4.31 -4.78
C PRO A 52 0.99 5.60 -5.41
N THR A 53 0.29 6.68 -5.14
CA THR A 53 0.64 8.03 -5.62
C THR A 53 2.06 8.39 -5.18
N PRO A 54 2.96 8.83 -6.10
CA PRO A 54 4.25 9.40 -5.69
C PRO A 54 4.04 10.63 -4.80
N PRO A 55 4.70 10.74 -3.64
CA PRO A 55 4.58 11.88 -2.72
C PRO A 55 5.42 13.07 -3.19
N VAL A 56 5.23 13.49 -4.44
CA VAL A 56 5.97 14.57 -5.11
C VAL A 56 5.00 15.55 -5.78
N PHE A 57 5.50 16.70 -6.19
CA PHE A 57 4.73 17.79 -6.79
C PHE A 57 3.58 18.29 -5.90
N ASP A 58 3.82 18.28 -4.59
CA ASP A 58 2.90 18.79 -3.57
C ASP A 58 3.19 20.23 -3.21
N GLY A 59 2.12 20.94 -2.87
CA GLY A 59 2.21 22.19 -2.13
C GLY A 59 2.14 21.95 -0.60
N PRO A 60 1.90 23.00 0.18
CA PRO A 60 1.78 22.89 1.63
C PRO A 60 0.66 21.95 2.11
N GLU A 61 -0.29 21.66 1.23
CA GLU A 61 -1.40 20.75 1.51
C GLU A 61 -0.99 19.27 1.55
N ASN A 62 0.18 18.92 1.01
CA ASN A 62 0.75 17.56 0.97
C ASN A 62 -0.24 16.47 0.51
N ARG A 63 -1.05 16.77 -0.52
CA ARG A 63 -2.15 15.88 -0.95
C ARG A 63 -1.66 14.54 -1.50
N ASN A 64 -0.53 14.54 -2.23
CA ASN A 64 0.02 13.32 -2.80
C ASN A 64 0.69 12.46 -1.73
N GLY A 65 1.41 13.08 -0.77
CA GLY A 65 1.98 12.38 0.37
C GLY A 65 0.89 11.77 1.28
N ILE A 66 -0.18 12.51 1.56
CA ILE A 66 -1.35 12.03 2.31
C ILE A 66 -2.02 10.85 1.57
N ARG A 67 -2.19 10.97 0.24
CA ARG A 67 -2.79 9.91 -0.56
C ARG A 67 -1.91 8.66 -0.60
N ASN A 68 -0.59 8.82 -0.81
CA ASN A 68 0.38 7.74 -0.76
C ASN A 68 0.27 6.96 0.56
N HIS A 69 0.28 7.70 1.68
CA HIS A 69 0.13 7.12 3.02
C HIS A 69 -1.12 6.25 3.13
N ASP A 70 -2.29 6.77 2.73
CA ASP A 70 -3.54 6.04 2.88
C ASP A 70 -3.67 4.87 1.87
N GLU A 71 -3.11 5.00 0.66
CA GLU A 71 -3.02 3.90 -0.31
C GLU A 71 -2.15 2.75 0.21
N ILE A 72 -1.04 3.03 0.91
CA ILE A 72 -0.19 2.00 1.54
C ILE A 72 -0.88 1.40 2.76
N ARG A 73 -1.51 2.24 3.60
CA ARG A 73 -2.25 1.79 4.79
C ARG A 73 -3.39 0.83 4.42
N PHE A 74 -3.96 0.96 3.24
CA PHE A 74 -4.94 0.01 2.73
C PHE A 74 -4.44 -1.44 2.83
N TRP A 75 -3.19 -1.71 2.47
CA TRP A 75 -2.61 -3.05 2.58
C TRP A 75 -2.47 -3.51 4.04
N VAL A 76 -2.10 -2.62 4.96
CA VAL A 76 -2.06 -2.96 6.39
C VAL A 76 -3.44 -3.42 6.87
N ASP A 77 -4.48 -2.68 6.49
CA ASP A 77 -5.86 -3.02 6.85
C ASP A 77 -6.33 -4.30 6.13
N TYR A 78 -6.02 -4.46 4.85
CA TYR A 78 -6.38 -5.64 4.05
C TYR A 78 -5.75 -6.94 4.61
N LEU A 79 -4.53 -6.86 5.12
CA LEU A 79 -3.82 -7.97 5.75
C LEU A 79 -4.26 -8.22 7.20
N THR A 80 -5.04 -7.30 7.79
CA THR A 80 -5.56 -7.38 9.15
C THR A 80 -7.08 -7.57 9.12
N PRO A 81 -7.60 -8.81 9.17
CA PRO A 81 -9.04 -9.06 8.96
C PRO A 81 -9.97 -8.21 9.83
N GLN A 82 -9.55 -7.87 11.05
CA GLN A 82 -10.33 -7.05 11.99
C GLN A 82 -10.50 -5.61 11.52
N ASN A 83 -9.59 -5.11 10.69
CA ASN A 83 -9.59 -3.73 10.17
C ASN A 83 -10.24 -3.63 8.78
N ALA A 84 -10.40 -4.75 8.09
CA ALA A 84 -10.79 -4.80 6.68
C ALA A 84 -12.29 -4.63 6.40
N GLY A 85 -13.13 -4.44 7.42
CA GLY A 85 -14.60 -4.45 7.26
C GLY A 85 -15.17 -3.35 6.36
N TYR A 86 -14.41 -2.28 6.09
CA TYR A 86 -14.80 -1.21 5.16
C TYR A 86 -14.37 -1.47 3.71
N ILE A 87 -13.48 -2.43 3.49
CA ILE A 87 -12.94 -2.80 2.17
C ILE A 87 -13.98 -3.66 1.45
N TYR A 88 -14.13 -3.45 0.17
CA TYR A 88 -14.95 -4.27 -0.72
C TYR A 88 -14.31 -4.37 -2.10
N ASP A 89 -14.52 -5.50 -2.76
CA ASP A 89 -14.07 -5.76 -4.12
C ASP A 89 -15.05 -5.27 -5.19
N ASP A 90 -14.73 -5.45 -6.46
CA ASP A 90 -15.58 -5.06 -7.60
C ASP A 90 -16.93 -5.80 -7.65
N ASN A 91 -17.06 -6.92 -6.94
CA ASN A 91 -18.31 -7.67 -6.80
C ASN A 91 -19.10 -7.29 -5.53
N GLY A 92 -18.57 -6.38 -4.72
CA GLY A 92 -19.19 -5.93 -3.47
C GLY A 92 -18.94 -6.86 -2.28
N ASN A 93 -18.08 -7.87 -2.41
CA ASN A 93 -17.67 -8.71 -1.28
C ASN A 93 -16.81 -7.90 -0.32
N LYS A 94 -17.12 -7.99 0.97
CA LYS A 94 -16.43 -7.20 2.00
C LYS A 94 -15.37 -8.01 2.73
N GLY A 95 -14.34 -7.31 3.18
CA GLY A 95 -13.28 -7.84 4.03
C GLY A 95 -11.90 -7.72 3.39
N GLY A 96 -10.94 -8.38 4.03
CA GLY A 96 -9.55 -8.44 3.60
C GLY A 96 -9.13 -9.87 3.27
N LEU A 97 -7.83 -10.05 3.13
CA LEU A 97 -7.23 -11.34 2.84
C LEU A 97 -7.38 -12.29 4.04
N ALA A 98 -7.84 -13.52 3.79
CA ALA A 98 -7.96 -14.56 4.82
C ALA A 98 -6.64 -14.73 5.61
N ALA A 99 -6.75 -14.98 6.91
CA ALA A 99 -5.59 -14.95 7.82
C ALA A 99 -4.51 -15.98 7.46
N ASP A 100 -4.90 -17.11 6.91
CA ASP A 100 -4.04 -18.23 6.50
C ASP A 100 -3.65 -18.20 5.01
N ALA A 101 -4.12 -17.21 4.25
CA ALA A 101 -3.81 -17.09 2.83
C ALA A 101 -2.33 -16.79 2.58
N HIS A 102 -1.76 -17.48 1.60
CA HIS A 102 -0.42 -17.16 1.09
C HIS A 102 -0.51 -16.01 0.09
N PHE A 103 0.41 -15.08 0.17
CA PHE A 103 0.43 -13.95 -0.75
C PHE A 103 1.84 -13.43 -1.04
N VAL A 104 1.94 -12.67 -2.12
CA VAL A 104 3.10 -11.85 -2.49
C VAL A 104 2.60 -10.44 -2.72
N LEU A 105 3.21 -9.44 -2.09
CA LEU A 105 2.88 -8.03 -2.31
C LEU A 105 3.92 -7.41 -3.24
N LEU A 106 3.45 -6.83 -4.34
CA LEU A 106 4.28 -6.32 -5.43
C LEU A 106 3.93 -4.86 -5.75
N GLY A 107 4.91 -4.16 -6.29
CA GLY A 107 4.75 -2.83 -6.86
C GLY A 107 5.67 -1.79 -6.24
N ASP A 108 5.78 -0.65 -6.92
CA ASP A 108 6.48 0.52 -6.39
C ASP A 108 5.57 1.26 -5.43
N GLN A 109 5.89 1.21 -4.14
CA GLN A 109 5.10 1.87 -3.11
C GLN A 109 5.37 3.39 -3.04
N ASN A 110 6.37 3.90 -3.75
CA ASN A 110 6.79 5.31 -3.69
C ASN A 110 7.01 5.80 -2.25
N ALA A 111 7.50 4.92 -1.37
CA ALA A 111 7.76 5.19 0.04
C ALA A 111 8.86 4.26 0.56
N SER A 112 9.65 4.75 1.51
CA SER A 112 10.71 3.99 2.17
C SER A 112 10.45 3.82 3.65
N ALA A 113 10.58 2.60 4.17
CA ALA A 113 10.51 2.32 5.60
C ALA A 113 11.68 2.96 6.39
N ASP A 114 12.76 3.32 5.70
CA ASP A 114 13.92 4.02 6.28
C ASP A 114 13.70 5.54 6.38
N GLY A 115 12.56 6.05 5.90
CA GLY A 115 12.20 7.46 5.94
C GLY A 115 12.82 8.32 4.84
N GLU A 116 13.48 7.69 3.85
CA GLU A 116 14.01 8.41 2.69
C GLU A 116 12.89 8.72 1.68
N GLY A 117 12.82 9.96 1.25
CA GLY A 117 11.98 10.40 0.13
C GLY A 117 10.47 10.45 0.38
N ASP A 118 10.02 10.14 1.59
CA ASP A 118 8.60 10.15 1.95
C ASP A 118 8.32 11.05 3.15
N ALA A 119 7.38 11.96 2.98
CA ALA A 119 6.97 12.86 4.06
C ALA A 119 6.14 12.15 5.16
N LEU A 120 5.50 11.00 4.85
CA LEU A 120 4.57 10.29 5.73
C LEU A 120 4.86 8.79 5.76
N ASN A 121 5.98 8.43 6.35
CA ASN A 121 6.50 7.06 6.33
C ASN A 121 5.81 6.08 7.31
N SER A 122 4.84 6.53 8.11
CA SER A 122 4.21 5.67 9.12
C SER A 122 3.46 4.47 8.52
N ALA A 123 2.78 4.65 7.39
CA ALA A 123 2.06 3.56 6.73
C ALA A 123 3.00 2.51 6.13
N ILE A 124 4.07 2.93 5.45
CA ILE A 124 5.05 1.98 4.89
C ILE A 124 5.82 1.27 6.00
N SER A 125 6.13 1.95 7.10
CA SER A 125 6.74 1.33 8.28
C SER A 125 5.82 0.31 8.92
N ALA A 126 4.51 0.61 9.05
CA ALA A 126 3.52 -0.31 9.56
C ALA A 126 3.35 -1.54 8.63
N LEU A 127 3.32 -1.33 7.32
CA LEU A 127 3.27 -2.42 6.35
C LEU A 127 4.53 -3.29 6.43
N TYR A 128 5.71 -2.68 6.44
CA TYR A 128 6.98 -3.38 6.53
C TYR A 128 7.10 -4.23 7.80
N ASN A 129 6.61 -3.74 8.94
CA ASN A 129 6.64 -4.44 10.22
C ASN A 129 5.39 -5.28 10.48
N HIS A 130 4.51 -5.43 9.49
CA HIS A 130 3.29 -6.22 9.64
C HIS A 130 3.63 -7.70 9.92
N PRO A 131 2.97 -8.38 10.89
CA PRO A 131 3.30 -9.76 11.28
C PRO A 131 3.26 -10.79 10.14
N ARG A 132 2.46 -10.52 9.11
CA ARG A 132 2.35 -11.37 7.91
C ARG A 132 3.37 -11.05 6.83
N ILE A 133 4.17 -10.01 6.97
CA ILE A 133 5.20 -9.61 6.02
C ILE A 133 6.55 -10.19 6.44
N ASN A 134 7.18 -10.96 5.56
CA ASN A 134 8.54 -11.43 5.78
C ASN A 134 9.55 -10.37 5.30
N ASN A 135 10.11 -9.63 6.23
CA ASN A 135 11.05 -8.55 5.96
C ASN A 135 12.53 -8.99 5.97
N THR A 136 12.83 -10.28 6.17
CA THR A 136 14.22 -10.80 6.16
C THR A 136 14.87 -10.75 4.78
N MET A 137 14.07 -10.60 3.72
CA MET A 137 14.56 -10.51 2.32
C MET A 137 15.02 -9.10 1.90
N ARG A 138 15.08 -8.15 2.81
CA ARG A 138 15.48 -6.76 2.57
C ARG A 138 16.84 -6.59 1.89
N SER A 139 17.79 -7.51 2.12
CA SER A 139 19.13 -7.43 1.59
C SER A 139 19.26 -7.87 0.12
N ILE A 140 18.25 -8.51 -0.45
CA ILE A 140 18.36 -9.11 -1.80
C ILE A 140 18.16 -8.08 -2.91
N ILE A 141 17.47 -6.97 -2.65
CA ILE A 141 17.17 -5.95 -3.68
C ILE A 141 18.34 -4.99 -3.91
N ARG A 142 19.28 -4.88 -2.95
CA ARG A 142 20.48 -4.01 -3.10
C ARG A 142 21.75 -4.72 -3.58
N SER A 143 21.81 -6.04 -3.56
CA SER A 143 22.99 -6.77 -4.04
C SER A 143 22.68 -8.24 -4.32
N GLU A 144 22.78 -8.63 -5.58
CA GLU A 144 22.97 -9.98 -6.09
C GLU A 144 21.97 -11.08 -5.75
N CYS A 145 21.48 -11.70 -6.80
CA CYS A 145 20.73 -12.95 -6.85
C CYS A 145 21.45 -14.06 -6.06
N ALA A 146 21.04 -14.33 -4.83
CA ALA A 146 21.55 -15.44 -4.04
C ALA A 146 20.45 -16.43 -3.70
N LYS A 147 20.73 -17.71 -3.95
CA LYS A 147 19.87 -18.88 -3.80
C LYS A 147 19.37 -19.07 -2.37
N SER A 148 18.05 -19.16 -2.17
CA SER A 148 17.43 -19.58 -0.91
C SER A 148 16.19 -20.41 -1.15
N GLU A 149 16.13 -21.58 -0.49
CA GLU A 149 15.09 -22.60 -0.58
C GLU A 149 14.00 -22.43 0.50
N ARG A 150 13.35 -21.27 0.61
CA ARG A 150 12.18 -21.09 1.52
C ARG A 150 11.06 -20.34 0.81
N PRO A 151 9.78 -20.53 1.20
CA PRO A 151 8.67 -19.84 0.54
C PRO A 151 8.86 -18.33 0.68
N ILE A 152 9.03 -17.68 -0.47
CA ILE A 152 9.47 -16.30 -0.60
C ILE A 152 8.23 -15.42 -0.66
N MET A 153 8.13 -14.48 0.26
CA MET A 153 7.27 -13.31 0.12
C MET A 153 8.16 -12.13 -0.26
N LEU A 154 8.02 -11.69 -1.50
CA LEU A 154 8.82 -10.59 -2.05
C LEU A 154 8.04 -9.30 -1.92
N LEU A 155 8.57 -8.36 -1.16
CA LEU A 155 8.16 -6.96 -1.22
C LEU A 155 9.11 -6.28 -2.22
N PHE A 156 8.66 -6.07 -3.46
CA PHE A 156 9.41 -5.27 -4.43
C PHE A 156 9.05 -3.79 -4.24
N SER A 157 9.97 -3.03 -3.70
CA SER A 157 9.96 -1.57 -3.79
C SER A 157 11.02 -1.16 -4.81
N PHE A 158 10.59 -0.65 -5.96
CA PHE A 158 11.48 0.06 -6.88
C PHE A 158 11.42 1.54 -6.51
N SER A 159 12.45 2.02 -5.86
CA SER A 159 12.69 3.46 -5.74
C SER A 159 13.43 3.90 -6.99
N ALA A 160 12.74 4.52 -7.92
CA ALA A 160 13.39 5.23 -9.02
C ALA A 160 14.04 6.50 -8.43
N CYS A 161 15.33 6.46 -8.20
CA CYS A 161 16.11 7.67 -7.97
C CYS A 161 16.11 8.48 -9.28
N PHE A 162 15.25 9.47 -9.39
CA PHE A 162 15.48 10.56 -10.33
C PHE A 162 16.52 11.48 -9.68
N ASN A 163 17.76 11.39 -10.13
CA ASN A 163 18.73 12.46 -9.96
C ASN A 163 18.33 13.62 -10.90
N PRO A 164 18.37 14.87 -10.42
CA PRO A 164 18.12 16.07 -11.22
C PRO A 164 19.18 16.26 -12.30
#